data_1ba16c5bd5391629428d51db8e8fe294
#
_entry.id   1ba16c5bd5391629428d51db8e8fe294
#
_cell.length_a   1.000
_cell.length_b   1.000
_cell.length_c   1.000
_cell.angle_alpha   90.00
_cell.angle_beta   90.00
_cell.angle_gamma   90.00
#
_symmetry.space_group_name_H-M   'P 1'
#
loop_
_entity.id
_entity.type
_entity.pdbx_description
1 polymer ?
#
loop_
_entity_poly.entity_id
_entity_poly.type
_entity_poly.pdbx_seq_one_letter_code
_entity_poly.pdbx_strand_id
1 'polypeptide(L)'
;MLALHWIKKDFDPQTCVKAGDGKETCVLLMDGHSSHYTADLLEYCQENNIEVYGYPPHCTHALQGLDVVCFAVMKECWKEELDTFEKLHNRGVNKEDFAEVWGRAYQKAFTEDTIHSAFKATGIHPFNPDVISERQMKLVEASSMKATFPLPQPSPVCAVMAAAWNYNFTHQVLHPDSPPTAGPSHPTQSPPSALTPATPNPNKRH
;
A
#
# COMPACT_ATOMS: atom_id res chain seq x y z
N MET A 1 6.59 4.21 -11.79
CA MET A 1 8.05 4.42 -11.63
C MET A 1 8.47 5.41 -10.55
N LEU A 2 7.59 6.25 -10.01
CA LEU A 2 7.91 7.10 -8.84
C LEU A 2 8.26 6.27 -7.60
N ALA A 3 7.53 5.19 -7.33
CA ALA A 3 7.77 4.33 -6.19
C ALA A 3 9.16 3.68 -6.20
N LEU A 4 9.61 3.16 -7.35
CA LEU A 4 10.96 2.61 -7.50
C LEU A 4 12.05 3.67 -7.32
N HIS A 5 11.81 4.90 -7.82
CA HIS A 5 12.75 6.00 -7.62
C HIS A 5 12.88 6.37 -6.14
N TRP A 6 11.74 6.49 -5.47
CA TRP A 6 11.68 6.81 -4.04
C TRP A 6 12.38 5.74 -3.18
N ILE A 7 12.12 4.44 -3.44
CA ILE A 7 12.75 3.41 -2.62
C ILE A 7 14.27 3.40 -2.78
N LYS A 8 14.78 3.61 -4.01
CA LYS A 8 16.21 3.64 -4.30
C LYS A 8 16.93 4.88 -3.79
N LYS A 9 16.25 6.02 -3.75
CA LYS A 9 16.89 7.32 -3.47
C LYS A 9 16.63 7.82 -2.05
N ASP A 10 15.49 7.47 -1.48
CA ASP A 10 15.07 8.01 -0.20
C ASP A 10 14.97 6.94 0.88
N PHE A 11 14.23 5.86 0.65
CA PHE A 11 13.98 4.86 1.67
C PHE A 11 15.20 4.01 1.99
N ASP A 12 15.72 3.28 1.03
CA ASP A 12 16.81 2.33 1.22
C ASP A 12 18.11 2.99 1.76
N PRO A 13 18.61 4.12 1.23
CA PRO A 13 19.82 4.73 1.76
C PRO A 13 19.71 5.16 3.22
N GLN A 14 18.50 5.51 3.69
CA GLN A 14 18.28 5.93 5.08
C GLN A 14 18.07 4.75 6.02
N THR A 15 17.42 3.68 5.54
CA THR A 15 17.09 2.51 6.35
C THR A 15 18.19 1.46 6.36
N CYS A 16 18.92 1.28 5.26
CA CYS A 16 20.01 0.34 5.14
C CYS A 16 21.09 0.53 6.22
N VAL A 17 21.48 1.77 6.46
CA VAL A 17 22.48 2.10 7.53
C VAL A 17 21.96 1.68 8.91
N LYS A 18 20.67 1.92 9.18
CA LYS A 18 20.04 1.53 10.45
C LYS A 18 19.84 0.02 10.55
N ALA A 19 19.72 -0.67 9.43
CA ALA A 19 19.64 -2.12 9.32
C ALA A 19 21.04 -2.79 9.23
N GLY A 20 22.04 -2.20 9.85
CA GLY A 20 23.39 -2.76 9.92
C GLY A 20 24.05 -2.93 8.55
N ASP A 21 23.95 -1.94 7.68
CA ASP A 21 24.40 -1.97 6.28
C ASP A 21 23.78 -3.13 5.47
N GLY A 22 22.47 -3.29 5.62
CA GLY A 22 21.70 -4.28 4.90
C GLY A 22 21.82 -5.72 5.43
N LYS A 23 22.43 -5.93 6.60
CA LYS A 23 22.53 -7.24 7.24
C LYS A 23 21.23 -7.67 7.91
N GLU A 24 20.47 -6.70 8.41
CA GLU A 24 19.17 -6.93 9.02
C GLU A 24 18.07 -6.64 7.99
N THR A 25 16.98 -7.38 8.06
CA THR A 25 15.84 -7.18 7.16
C THR A 25 15.10 -5.89 7.52
N CYS A 26 14.90 -5.03 6.53
CA CYS A 26 14.07 -3.86 6.65
C CYS A 26 12.62 -4.20 6.27
N VAL A 27 11.65 -3.70 7.02
CA VAL A 27 10.23 -3.94 6.73
C VAL A 27 9.58 -2.65 6.22
N LEU A 28 8.96 -2.74 5.05
CA LEU A 28 8.17 -1.66 4.46
C LEU A 28 6.68 -2.02 4.48
N LEU A 29 5.90 -1.22 5.21
CA LEU A 29 4.45 -1.38 5.30
C LEU A 29 3.77 -0.38 4.35
N MET A 30 2.91 -0.87 3.46
CA MET A 30 2.20 -0.06 2.48
C MET A 30 0.71 -0.38 2.45
N ASP A 31 -0.10 0.54 1.97
CA ASP A 31 -1.49 0.25 1.66
C ASP A 31 -1.63 -0.67 0.43
N GLY A 32 -2.83 -1.21 0.22
CA GLY A 32 -3.10 -2.14 -0.88
C GLY A 32 -3.26 -1.48 -2.26
N HIS A 33 -2.85 -0.22 -2.43
CA HIS A 33 -3.02 0.47 -3.70
C HIS A 33 -2.08 -0.08 -4.78
N SER A 34 -2.64 -0.46 -5.93
CA SER A 34 -1.90 -1.15 -7.01
C SER A 34 -0.70 -0.37 -7.56
N SER A 35 -0.70 0.97 -7.45
CA SER A 35 0.42 1.81 -7.91
C SER A 35 1.71 1.62 -7.09
N HIS A 36 1.60 1.05 -5.88
CA HIS A 36 2.75 0.80 -5.01
C HIS A 36 3.46 -0.51 -5.34
N TYR A 37 2.75 -1.46 -5.96
CA TYR A 37 3.27 -2.80 -6.22
C TYR A 37 3.64 -2.95 -7.71
N THR A 38 4.82 -2.52 -8.09
CA THR A 38 5.39 -2.78 -9.41
C THR A 38 6.43 -3.90 -9.33
N ALA A 39 6.57 -4.69 -10.40
CA ALA A 39 7.55 -5.77 -10.44
C ALA A 39 8.96 -5.25 -10.10
N ASP A 40 9.38 -4.16 -10.77
CA ASP A 40 10.70 -3.55 -10.55
C ASP A 40 10.94 -3.12 -9.08
N LEU A 41 9.88 -2.67 -8.36
CA LEU A 41 10.01 -2.30 -6.95
C LEU A 41 10.19 -3.54 -6.09
N LEU A 42 9.39 -4.57 -6.33
CA LEU A 42 9.44 -5.81 -5.55
C LEU A 42 10.75 -6.56 -5.76
N GLU A 43 11.26 -6.61 -7.00
CA GLU A 43 12.58 -7.17 -7.32
C GLU A 43 13.68 -6.41 -6.57
N TYR A 44 13.66 -5.08 -6.63
CA TYR A 44 14.63 -4.28 -5.89
C TYR A 44 14.57 -4.52 -4.37
N CYS A 45 13.38 -4.59 -3.79
CA CYS A 45 13.20 -4.87 -2.37
C CYS A 45 13.80 -6.23 -2.00
N GLN A 46 13.54 -7.25 -2.80
CA GLN A 46 14.05 -8.60 -2.58
C GLN A 46 15.59 -8.65 -2.66
N GLU A 47 16.20 -7.93 -3.61
CA GLU A 47 17.65 -7.85 -3.78
C GLU A 47 18.35 -7.11 -2.64
N ASN A 48 17.65 -6.18 -1.97
CA ASN A 48 18.21 -5.31 -0.93
C ASN A 48 17.72 -5.63 0.48
N ASN A 49 17.24 -6.86 0.72
CA ASN A 49 16.78 -7.33 2.02
C ASN A 49 15.66 -6.47 2.65
N ILE A 50 14.73 -5.99 1.80
CA ILE A 50 13.55 -5.23 2.20
C ILE A 50 12.31 -6.07 2.02
N GLU A 51 11.63 -6.41 3.10
CA GLU A 51 10.36 -7.11 3.06
C GLU A 51 9.19 -6.13 2.96
N VAL A 52 8.31 -6.34 1.98
CA VAL A 52 7.16 -5.49 1.72
C VAL A 52 5.88 -6.16 2.18
N TYR A 53 5.18 -5.54 3.12
CA TYR A 53 3.89 -6.00 3.62
C TYR A 53 2.79 -5.00 3.26
N GLY A 54 1.69 -5.52 2.74
CA GLY A 54 0.47 -4.74 2.49
C GLY A 54 -0.51 -4.84 3.64
N TYR A 55 -1.13 -3.71 4.00
CA TYR A 55 -2.27 -3.76 4.93
C TYR A 55 -3.44 -4.51 4.30
N PRO A 56 -4.22 -5.26 5.11
CA PRO A 56 -5.47 -5.86 4.64
C PRO A 56 -6.41 -4.80 4.05
N PRO A 57 -7.23 -5.16 3.05
CA PRO A 57 -8.20 -4.23 2.47
C PRO A 57 -9.10 -3.60 3.55
N HIS A 58 -9.37 -2.31 3.40
CA HIS A 58 -10.24 -1.55 4.30
C HIS A 58 -9.77 -1.41 5.76
N CYS A 59 -8.51 -1.76 6.07
CA CYS A 59 -7.97 -1.72 7.43
C CYS A 59 -7.03 -0.52 7.69
N THR A 60 -6.81 0.37 6.73
CA THR A 60 -5.90 1.52 6.86
C THR A 60 -6.25 2.42 8.07
N HIS A 61 -7.55 2.63 8.31
CA HIS A 61 -8.03 3.43 9.45
C HIS A 61 -7.68 2.85 10.84
N ALA A 62 -7.29 1.58 10.91
CA ALA A 62 -6.91 0.91 12.16
C ALA A 62 -5.43 0.52 12.20
N LEU A 63 -4.84 0.19 11.06
CA LEU A 63 -3.50 -0.37 10.96
C LEU A 63 -2.45 0.58 10.38
N GLN A 64 -2.86 1.60 9.63
CA GLN A 64 -1.92 2.54 9.04
C GLN A 64 -1.64 3.69 10.01
N GLY A 65 -0.47 3.69 10.62
CA GLY A 65 -0.08 4.68 11.64
C GLY A 65 -0.15 6.13 11.16
N LEU A 66 0.06 6.37 9.87
CA LEU A 66 -0.11 7.68 9.25
C LEU A 66 -1.54 8.20 9.40
N ASP A 67 -2.55 7.35 9.12
CA ASP A 67 -3.97 7.71 9.22
C ASP A 67 -4.45 7.78 10.67
N VAL A 68 -3.94 6.87 11.52
CA VAL A 68 -4.38 6.76 12.92
C VAL A 68 -3.86 7.92 13.77
N VAL A 69 -2.61 8.35 13.57
CA VAL A 69 -1.95 9.36 14.43
C VAL A 69 -1.39 10.52 13.64
N CYS A 70 -0.48 10.28 12.69
CA CYS A 70 0.36 11.32 12.12
C CYS A 70 -0.44 12.42 11.40
N PHE A 71 -1.44 12.05 10.61
CA PHE A 71 -2.25 13.04 9.87
C PHE A 71 -3.17 13.87 10.76
N ALA A 72 -3.57 13.35 11.92
CA ALA A 72 -4.30 14.15 12.91
C ALA A 72 -3.40 15.25 13.49
N VAL A 73 -2.21 14.87 13.95
CA VAL A 73 -1.20 15.82 14.46
C VAL A 73 -0.81 16.83 13.38
N MET A 74 -0.60 16.36 12.14
CA MET A 74 -0.27 17.23 11.01
C MET A 74 -1.34 18.29 10.74
N LYS A 75 -2.62 17.92 10.82
CA LYS A 75 -3.74 18.85 10.63
C LYS A 75 -3.76 19.93 11.71
N GLU A 76 -3.48 19.59 12.94
CA GLU A 76 -3.41 20.59 14.03
C GLU A 76 -2.22 21.52 13.84
N CYS A 77 -1.02 21.00 13.61
CA CYS A 77 0.16 21.81 13.33
C CYS A 77 -0.03 22.73 12.10
N TRP A 78 -0.71 22.22 11.07
CA TRP A 78 -1.04 23.03 9.88
C TRP A 78 -1.95 24.21 10.23
N LYS A 79 -3.00 24.01 11.02
CA LYS A 79 -3.87 25.11 11.47
C LYS A 79 -3.11 26.16 12.27
N GLU A 80 -2.26 25.73 13.19
CA GLU A 80 -1.42 26.62 13.99
C GLU A 80 -0.48 27.48 13.12
N GLU A 81 0.14 26.85 12.11
CA GLU A 81 1.00 27.59 11.18
C GLU A 81 0.23 28.55 10.28
N LEU A 82 -0.99 28.20 9.84
CA LEU A 82 -1.87 29.11 9.12
C LEU A 82 -2.23 30.34 9.96
N ASP A 83 -2.68 30.11 11.19
CA ASP A 83 -3.05 31.20 12.11
C ASP A 83 -1.84 32.10 12.41
N THR A 84 -0.66 31.53 12.56
CA THR A 84 0.58 32.27 12.80
C THR A 84 0.94 33.13 11.57
N PHE A 85 0.84 32.53 10.38
CA PHE A 85 1.13 33.23 9.13
C PHE A 85 0.15 34.41 8.89
N GLU A 86 -1.15 34.16 9.10
CA GLU A 86 -2.18 35.20 8.94
C GLU A 86 -1.98 36.39 9.89
N LYS A 87 -1.63 36.10 11.15
CA LYS A 87 -1.34 37.14 12.16
C LYS A 87 -0.09 37.95 11.80
N LEU A 88 0.93 37.29 11.23
CA LEU A 88 2.18 37.98 10.90
C LEU A 88 2.09 38.80 9.63
N HIS A 89 1.39 38.28 8.61
CA HIS A 89 1.35 38.89 7.28
C HIS A 89 0.05 39.62 6.98
N ASN A 90 -0.95 39.56 7.87
CA ASN A 90 -2.30 40.09 7.70
C ASN A 90 -2.96 39.69 6.36
N ARG A 91 -2.66 38.47 5.90
CA ARG A 91 -3.21 37.83 4.69
C ARG A 91 -3.13 36.32 4.79
N GLY A 92 -3.96 35.63 4.00
CA GLY A 92 -3.90 34.17 3.87
C GLY A 92 -2.64 33.68 3.14
N VAL A 93 -2.37 32.39 3.27
CA VAL A 93 -1.27 31.66 2.61
C VAL A 93 -1.54 31.53 1.11
N ASN A 94 -0.62 31.97 0.28
CA ASN A 94 -0.63 31.81 -1.17
C ASN A 94 0.18 30.56 -1.60
N LYS A 95 0.15 30.28 -2.91
CA LYS A 95 0.91 29.16 -3.51
C LYS A 95 2.42 29.26 -3.25
N GLU A 96 2.95 30.46 -3.24
CA GLU A 96 4.37 30.75 -3.04
C GLU A 96 4.80 30.52 -1.59
N ASP A 97 3.93 30.80 -0.64
CA ASP A 97 4.17 30.62 0.80
C ASP A 97 3.97 29.16 1.25
N PHE A 98 3.21 28.39 0.46
CA PHE A 98 2.73 27.06 0.87
C PHE A 98 3.85 26.12 1.32
N ALA A 99 4.93 26.03 0.54
CA ALA A 99 6.00 25.09 0.83
C ALA A 99 6.72 25.39 2.16
N GLU A 100 6.88 26.67 2.47
CA GLU A 100 7.50 27.11 3.73
C GLU A 100 6.59 26.83 4.92
N VAL A 101 5.32 27.25 4.84
CA VAL A 101 4.33 27.05 5.93
C VAL A 101 4.09 25.56 6.16
N TRP A 102 3.96 24.77 5.08
CA TRP A 102 3.83 23.32 5.15
C TRP A 102 5.07 22.66 5.77
N GLY A 103 6.27 23.10 5.37
CA GLY A 103 7.52 22.57 5.92
C GLY A 103 7.64 22.76 7.43
N ARG A 104 7.24 23.93 7.95
CA ARG A 104 7.20 24.17 9.40
C ARG A 104 6.20 23.29 10.11
N ALA A 105 4.99 23.17 9.57
CA ALA A 105 3.97 22.28 10.12
C ALA A 105 4.42 20.81 10.10
N TYR A 106 5.04 20.37 9.02
CA TYR A 106 5.57 19.02 8.86
C TYR A 106 6.65 18.70 9.92
N GLN A 107 7.61 19.58 10.11
CA GLN A 107 8.67 19.40 11.11
C GLN A 107 8.12 19.32 12.55
N LYS A 108 7.07 20.08 12.84
CA LYS A 108 6.39 20.00 14.14
C LYS A 108 5.59 18.72 14.32
N ALA A 109 4.95 18.23 13.26
CA ALA A 109 4.07 17.08 13.32
C ALA A 109 4.81 15.74 13.32
N PHE A 110 5.82 15.60 12.47
CA PHE A 110 6.54 14.34 12.27
C PHE A 110 7.78 14.25 13.15
N THR A 111 7.56 14.32 14.46
CA THR A 111 8.60 14.09 15.47
C THR A 111 8.80 12.58 15.72
N GLU A 112 9.91 12.21 16.31
CA GLU A 112 10.20 10.84 16.73
C GLU A 112 9.09 10.29 17.63
N ASP A 113 8.61 11.09 18.60
CA ASP A 113 7.51 10.71 19.50
C ASP A 113 6.21 10.46 18.75
N THR A 114 5.88 11.28 17.75
CA THR A 114 4.69 11.08 16.92
C THR A 114 4.78 9.78 16.13
N ILE A 115 5.95 9.49 15.56
CA ILE A 115 6.20 8.26 14.79
C ILE A 115 6.10 7.03 15.70
N HIS A 116 6.76 7.05 16.85
CA HIS A 116 6.66 5.95 17.83
C HIS A 116 5.22 5.74 18.31
N SER A 117 4.50 6.83 18.57
CA SER A 117 3.09 6.77 18.94
C SER A 117 2.22 6.15 17.86
N ALA A 118 2.51 6.41 16.58
CA ALA A 118 1.81 5.83 15.46
C ALA A 118 2.00 4.31 15.36
N PHE A 119 3.23 3.83 15.49
CA PHE A 119 3.53 2.39 15.53
C PHE A 119 2.91 1.70 16.74
N LYS A 120 2.95 2.35 17.90
CA LYS A 120 2.35 1.83 19.13
C LYS A 120 0.82 1.78 19.04
N ALA A 121 0.19 2.82 18.49
CA ALA A 121 -1.27 2.90 18.37
C ALA A 121 -1.85 1.86 17.40
N THR A 122 -1.05 1.39 16.45
CA THR A 122 -1.43 0.32 15.51
C THR A 122 -0.99 -1.07 15.97
N GLY A 123 -0.28 -1.17 17.11
CA GLY A 123 0.20 -2.43 17.65
C GLY A 123 1.32 -3.10 16.84
N ILE A 124 1.93 -2.37 15.90
CA ILE A 124 3.00 -2.90 15.06
C ILE A 124 4.32 -2.92 15.83
N HIS A 125 4.62 -1.82 16.53
CA HIS A 125 5.82 -1.77 17.35
C HIS A 125 5.62 -0.92 18.63
N PRO A 126 5.85 -1.49 19.85
CA PRO A 126 6.05 -2.92 20.09
C PRO A 126 4.82 -3.74 19.66
N PHE A 127 5.03 -4.97 19.23
CA PHE A 127 3.95 -5.82 18.73
C PHE A 127 2.89 -6.07 19.83
N ASN A 128 1.67 -5.67 19.54
CA ASN A 128 0.52 -5.86 20.45
C ASN A 128 -0.78 -6.02 19.61
N PRO A 129 -1.27 -7.25 19.43
CA PRO A 129 -2.48 -7.50 18.66
C PRO A 129 -3.75 -6.98 19.35
N ASP A 130 -3.73 -6.80 20.69
CA ASP A 130 -4.90 -6.42 21.48
C ASP A 130 -5.22 -4.91 21.40
N VAL A 131 -4.38 -4.11 20.74
CA VAL A 131 -4.64 -2.67 20.52
C VAL A 131 -5.84 -2.44 19.61
N ILE A 132 -6.10 -3.35 18.69
CA ILE A 132 -7.20 -3.23 17.73
C ILE A 132 -8.49 -3.78 18.37
N SER A 133 -9.40 -2.88 18.68
CA SER A 133 -10.66 -3.24 19.31
C SER A 133 -11.61 -3.94 18.33
N GLU A 134 -12.47 -4.83 18.86
CA GLU A 134 -13.54 -5.45 18.07
C GLU A 134 -14.44 -4.42 17.37
N ARG A 135 -14.63 -3.23 17.94
CA ARG A 135 -15.41 -2.16 17.33
C ARG A 135 -14.79 -1.65 16.05
N GLN A 136 -13.47 -1.53 15.98
CA GLN A 136 -12.74 -1.14 14.77
C GLN A 136 -12.85 -2.24 13.71
N MET A 137 -12.80 -3.50 14.11
CA MET A 137 -13.00 -4.64 13.21
C MET A 137 -14.43 -4.71 12.66
N LYS A 138 -15.45 -4.43 13.47
CA LYS A 138 -16.85 -4.40 13.03
C LYS A 138 -17.15 -3.34 11.97
N LEU A 139 -16.46 -2.22 11.98
CA LEU A 139 -16.56 -1.21 10.92
C LEU A 139 -16.10 -1.75 9.56
N VAL A 140 -15.09 -2.59 9.57
CA VAL A 140 -14.58 -3.29 8.36
C VAL A 140 -15.61 -4.30 7.85
N GLU A 141 -16.19 -5.09 8.72
CA GLU A 141 -17.25 -6.06 8.37
C GLU A 141 -18.46 -5.37 7.73
N ALA A 142 -18.92 -4.26 8.30
CA ALA A 142 -20.05 -3.51 7.77
C ALA A 142 -19.78 -2.90 6.39
N SER A 143 -18.55 -2.49 6.11
CA SER A 143 -18.14 -2.02 4.77
C SER A 143 -18.02 -3.18 3.77
N SER A 144 -17.55 -4.32 4.22
CA SER A 144 -17.38 -5.53 3.39
C SER A 144 -18.72 -6.17 3.03
N MET A 145 -19.72 -6.10 3.92
CA MET A 145 -21.06 -6.64 3.68
C MET A 145 -21.87 -5.85 2.63
N LYS A 146 -21.52 -4.60 2.36
CA LYS A 146 -22.18 -3.80 1.30
C LYS A 146 -21.67 -4.11 -0.10
N ALA A 147 -20.55 -4.79 -0.22
CA ALA A 147 -20.09 -5.29 -1.51
C ALA A 147 -20.74 -6.64 -1.77
N THR A 148 -21.67 -6.68 -2.72
CA THR A 148 -22.43 -7.86 -3.17
C THR A 148 -21.53 -8.88 -3.91
N PHE A 149 -20.26 -8.96 -3.60
CA PHE A 149 -19.34 -9.94 -4.15
C PHE A 149 -18.96 -10.97 -3.09
N PRO A 150 -19.15 -12.26 -3.38
CA PRO A 150 -18.70 -13.32 -2.49
C PRO A 150 -17.18 -13.32 -2.44
N LEU A 151 -16.64 -13.05 -1.25
CA LEU A 151 -15.24 -13.01 -0.87
C LEU A 151 -14.42 -11.86 -1.51
N PRO A 152 -13.70 -11.06 -0.72
CA PRO A 152 -12.68 -10.20 -1.28
C PRO A 152 -11.65 -11.11 -1.96
N GLN A 153 -11.70 -11.15 -3.28
CA GLN A 153 -10.61 -11.77 -4.02
C GLN A 153 -9.35 -11.00 -3.67
N PRO A 154 -8.26 -11.67 -3.27
CA PRO A 154 -6.98 -10.99 -3.15
C PRO A 154 -6.76 -10.23 -4.45
N SER A 155 -6.21 -9.01 -4.35
CA SER A 155 -5.94 -8.24 -5.56
C SER A 155 -5.26 -9.19 -6.57
N PRO A 156 -5.53 -9.08 -7.87
CA PRO A 156 -4.90 -9.98 -8.85
C PRO A 156 -3.38 -10.06 -8.69
N VAL A 157 -2.76 -8.98 -8.24
CA VAL A 157 -1.33 -8.92 -7.91
C VAL A 157 -0.99 -9.80 -6.71
N CYS A 158 -1.74 -9.71 -5.61
CA CYS A 158 -1.52 -10.56 -4.43
C CYS A 158 -1.76 -12.05 -4.75
N ALA A 159 -2.74 -12.36 -5.58
CA ALA A 159 -3.01 -13.74 -6.01
C ALA A 159 -1.87 -14.30 -6.87
N VAL A 160 -1.38 -13.50 -7.82
CA VAL A 160 -0.23 -13.87 -8.68
C VAL A 160 1.04 -13.99 -7.85
N MET A 161 1.29 -13.07 -6.93
CA MET A 161 2.45 -13.10 -6.03
C MET A 161 2.40 -14.31 -5.10
N ALA A 162 1.25 -14.59 -4.49
CA ALA A 162 1.07 -15.78 -3.65
C ALA A 162 1.25 -17.08 -4.44
N ALA A 163 0.76 -17.13 -5.67
CA ALA A 163 0.94 -18.29 -6.55
C ALA A 163 2.40 -18.45 -6.97
N ALA A 164 3.09 -17.37 -7.32
CA ALA A 164 4.52 -17.39 -7.68
C ALA A 164 5.40 -17.77 -6.48
N TRP A 165 5.09 -17.23 -5.29
CA TRP A 165 5.79 -17.56 -4.05
C TRP A 165 5.63 -19.04 -3.69
N ASN A 166 4.40 -19.54 -3.68
CA ASN A 166 4.12 -20.95 -3.41
C ASN A 166 4.77 -21.85 -4.44
N TYR A 167 4.78 -21.47 -5.71
CA TYR A 167 5.44 -22.24 -6.77
C TYR A 167 6.96 -22.31 -6.55
N ASN A 168 7.61 -21.16 -6.31
CA ASN A 168 9.04 -21.10 -6.07
C ASN A 168 9.44 -21.82 -4.78
N PHE A 169 8.68 -21.65 -3.70
CA PHE A 169 8.93 -22.32 -2.43
C PHE A 169 8.79 -23.85 -2.58
N THR A 170 7.71 -24.32 -3.20
CA THR A 170 7.49 -25.75 -3.41
C THR A 170 8.57 -26.35 -4.32
N HIS A 171 8.98 -25.62 -5.36
CA HIS A 171 10.00 -26.09 -6.29
C HIS A 171 11.39 -26.13 -5.67
N GLN A 172 11.77 -25.14 -4.86
CA GLN A 172 13.04 -25.14 -4.12
C GLN A 172 13.10 -26.23 -3.04
N VAL A 173 11.99 -26.51 -2.36
CA VAL A 173 11.93 -27.55 -1.32
C VAL A 173 11.99 -28.98 -1.92
N LEU A 174 11.34 -29.16 -3.08
CA LEU A 174 11.28 -30.47 -3.74
C LEU A 174 12.46 -30.74 -4.67
N HIS A 175 13.11 -29.70 -5.21
CA HIS A 175 14.21 -29.80 -6.19
C HIS A 175 15.27 -28.72 -5.95
N PRO A 176 16.09 -28.85 -4.88
CA PRO A 176 17.03 -27.79 -4.50
C PRO A 176 18.14 -27.53 -5.54
N ASP A 177 18.37 -28.48 -6.47
CA ASP A 177 19.43 -28.41 -7.50
C ASP A 177 18.91 -28.12 -8.92
N SER A 178 17.64 -27.72 -9.09
CA SER A 178 17.07 -27.47 -10.42
C SER A 178 17.13 -25.98 -10.78
N PRO A 179 17.56 -25.62 -11.99
CA PRO A 179 17.50 -24.24 -12.45
C PRO A 179 16.03 -23.76 -12.55
N PRO A 180 15.75 -22.48 -12.37
CA PRO A 180 14.40 -21.95 -12.42
C PRO A 180 13.75 -22.24 -13.77
N THR A 181 12.65 -22.97 -13.75
CA THR A 181 11.89 -23.32 -14.97
C THR A 181 11.09 -22.09 -15.42
N ALA A 182 11.18 -21.75 -16.69
CA ALA A 182 10.35 -20.70 -17.30
C ALA A 182 8.87 -20.98 -17.06
N GLY A 183 8.14 -19.94 -16.63
CA GLY A 183 6.72 -20.01 -16.28
C GLY A 183 5.85 -20.62 -17.39
N PRO A 184 4.66 -21.11 -17.05
CA PRO A 184 3.77 -21.77 -17.99
C PRO A 184 3.37 -20.82 -19.13
N SER A 185 3.67 -21.23 -20.36
CA SER A 185 3.17 -20.58 -21.58
C SER A 185 1.65 -20.56 -21.55
N HIS A 186 1.08 -19.39 -21.77
CA HIS A 186 -0.37 -19.19 -21.89
C HIS A 186 -0.96 -20.14 -22.95
N PRO A 187 -2.07 -20.83 -22.66
CA PRO A 187 -2.82 -21.52 -23.70
C PRO A 187 -3.39 -20.47 -24.66
N THR A 188 -3.03 -20.60 -25.92
CA THR A 188 -3.58 -19.82 -27.03
C THR A 188 -5.09 -20.09 -27.11
N GLN A 189 -5.91 -19.15 -26.70
CA GLN A 189 -7.34 -19.21 -26.94
C GLN A 189 -7.58 -18.96 -28.41
N SER A 190 -8.17 -19.94 -29.08
CA SER A 190 -8.72 -19.79 -30.44
C SER A 190 -9.83 -18.73 -30.44
N PRO A 191 -9.93 -17.86 -31.45
CA PRO A 191 -10.97 -16.86 -31.49
C PRO A 191 -12.36 -17.52 -31.62
N PRO A 192 -13.40 -16.97 -30.95
CA PRO A 192 -14.76 -17.49 -31.07
C PRO A 192 -15.26 -17.33 -32.49
N SER A 193 -15.83 -18.40 -33.04
CA SER A 193 -16.49 -18.43 -34.36
C SER A 193 -17.53 -17.35 -34.47
N ALA A 194 -17.50 -16.62 -35.57
CA ALA A 194 -18.46 -15.58 -35.89
C ALA A 194 -19.90 -16.14 -35.95
N LEU A 195 -20.77 -15.58 -35.10
CA LEU A 195 -22.22 -15.78 -35.18
C LEU A 195 -22.74 -15.06 -36.42
N THR A 196 -23.33 -15.79 -37.34
CA THR A 196 -24.09 -15.30 -38.46
C THR A 196 -25.32 -14.48 -37.99
N PRO A 197 -25.60 -13.33 -38.60
CA PRO A 197 -26.78 -12.54 -38.21
C PRO A 197 -28.06 -13.20 -38.63
N ALA A 198 -28.98 -13.31 -37.69
CA ALA A 198 -30.35 -13.80 -37.93
C ALA A 198 -31.13 -12.79 -38.78
N THR A 199 -31.78 -13.28 -39.84
CA THR A 199 -32.72 -12.55 -40.72
C THR A 199 -33.94 -12.07 -39.95
N PRO A 200 -34.44 -10.84 -40.19
CA PRO A 200 -35.65 -10.35 -39.53
C PRO A 200 -36.93 -11.03 -40.08
N ASN A 201 -37.75 -11.48 -39.20
CA ASN A 201 -39.06 -12.04 -39.49
C ASN A 201 -40.08 -10.91 -39.76
N PRO A 202 -40.76 -10.86 -40.95
CA PRO A 202 -41.72 -9.83 -41.27
C PRO A 202 -43.16 -10.27 -40.90
N ASN A 203 -43.54 -10.25 -39.61
CA ASN A 203 -44.95 -10.27 -39.22
C ASN A 203 -45.14 -10.02 -37.74
N LYS A 204 -45.38 -8.76 -37.37
CA LYS A 204 -46.33 -8.39 -36.30
C LYS A 204 -46.81 -6.96 -36.51
N ARG A 205 -48.01 -6.86 -37.12
CA ARG A 205 -48.87 -5.69 -36.92
C ARG A 205 -49.51 -5.82 -35.53
N HIS A 206 -49.46 -4.82 -34.77
CA HIS A 206 -50.46 -4.02 -34.07
C HIS A 206 -49.77 -3.11 -33.10
#